data_55e74a8b41fbf5052965e905d56dac7c
#
_entry.id   55e74a8b41fbf5052965e905d56dac7c
#
_cell.length_a   1.000
_cell.length_b   1.000
_cell.length_c   1.000
_cell.angle_alpha   90.00
_cell.angle_beta   90.00
_cell.angle_gamma   90.00
#
_symmetry.space_group_name_H-M   'P 1'
#
loop_
_entity.id
_entity.type
_entity.pdbx_description
1 polymer ?
#
loop_
_entity_poly.entity_id
_entity_poly.type
_entity_poly.pdbx_seq_one_letter_code
_entity_poly.pdbx_strand_id
1 'polypeptide(L)'
;KKGMATFPFFCLIPYLCPPILPLFMQNLIKMLPDAIANQIAAGEVVQRPASVVKELMENSIDAGASFVQLIVKEAGKVSIQVIDDGKGMSPQDALMCFERHATSKISKAEDLFAIRTMGFRGEALASIASVAQVELKTRREEDELGSLLRMEASVLKANEQVAAPKGTSILVKNLFYNIPARRNFLKSNPVEMRHILDEFQRIALANPEIKFSLVQNEQETYALPVEKLGKRIVDLFGKTYREQLAACEENTSYVSIKGYVGRPEYAKKTRGEQFFFVNNRFIKSSYLHHAVMSAYERLVPEGSFPFYVLFLTLDPAHIDINVHPTKTEIKFDDERSIYAILQAAIRKTLSLNHLIPSLDFDANVNFRNPSGATSSISSFSGTNSPRPVQDAWKKLYEGLNDNIEAFERGDVAEPSTNLFSEASTTIQSKANTWTSESSSHSNFQAIQLLNKFLVVTLSGGMLLIDQKKAYQRILFDQFSENLVKKNGVSQQLLFPQILRINPADSVLLEEILVDITDLGFGLTKDSEENYWIQGVPAGIGEEDGQNLLEGILEQVKNEASDLGQNHSENIARILANRAAIRYQSKKLLTEEMSALVEQLFASSNPSYSPNGEKISRQLNEAEISQLIG
;
A
#
# COMPACT_ATOMS: atom_id res chain seq x y z
N LYS A 1 -3.47 54.76 99.75
CA LYS A 1 -4.71 55.60 99.75
C LYS A 1 -5.13 55.91 98.33
N LYS A 2 -6.32 55.48 97.99
CA LYS A 2 -7.23 55.94 96.91
C LYS A 2 -6.62 56.02 95.51
N GLY A 3 -7.05 55.37 94.50
CA GLY A 3 -8.42 55.04 94.07
C GLY A 3 -8.76 55.82 92.85
N MET A 4 -9.12 55.17 91.82
CA MET A 4 -10.04 55.58 90.73
C MET A 4 -9.49 55.30 89.38
N ALA A 5 -10.13 54.27 88.83
CA ALA A 5 -10.96 54.26 87.62
C ALA A 5 -10.26 54.57 86.29
N THR A 6 -10.04 53.53 85.61
CA THR A 6 -9.60 53.44 84.24
C THR A 6 -10.77 53.34 83.27
N PHE A 7 -10.73 54.07 82.20
CA PHE A 7 -11.47 53.76 80.95
C PHE A 7 -10.48 53.33 79.88
N PRO A 8 -10.86 52.33 78.99
CA PRO A 8 -9.93 51.78 78.09
C PRO A 8 -9.81 52.61 76.79
N PHE A 9 -8.61 52.86 76.42
CA PHE A 9 -8.23 53.39 75.11
C PHE A 9 -8.37 52.28 74.09
N PHE A 10 -9.21 52.52 73.10
CA PHE A 10 -9.26 51.72 71.85
C PHE A 10 -7.96 51.97 71.06
N CYS A 11 -7.14 50.97 70.97
CA CYS A 11 -5.97 50.97 70.12
C CYS A 11 -6.41 50.58 68.68
N LEU A 12 -6.47 51.54 67.77
CA LEU A 12 -6.60 51.31 66.33
C LEU A 12 -5.32 50.67 65.85
N ILE A 13 -5.43 49.36 65.50
CA ILE A 13 -4.39 48.65 64.77
C ILE A 13 -4.54 49.03 63.30
N PRO A 14 -3.56 49.64 62.63
CA PRO A 14 -3.61 49.82 61.19
C PRO A 14 -3.41 48.42 60.54
N TYR A 15 -4.38 47.99 59.72
CA TYR A 15 -4.24 46.87 58.84
C TYR A 15 -3.03 47.07 57.93
N LEU A 16 -1.91 46.41 58.25
CA LEU A 16 -0.79 46.24 57.32
C LEU A 16 -1.29 45.25 56.25
N CYS A 17 -1.70 45.80 55.14
CA CYS A 17 -1.87 45.01 53.92
C CYS A 17 -0.48 44.42 53.55
N PRO A 18 -0.29 43.11 53.43
CA PRO A 18 0.98 42.57 52.93
C PRO A 18 1.23 43.12 51.53
N PRO A 19 2.47 43.51 51.19
CA PRO A 19 2.76 43.93 49.83
C PRO A 19 2.40 42.83 48.87
N ILE A 20 1.49 43.11 47.94
CA ILE A 20 1.22 42.27 46.78
C ILE A 20 2.55 42.25 46.02
N LEU A 21 3.34 41.17 46.23
CA LEU A 21 4.45 40.85 45.35
C LEU A 21 3.86 40.76 43.93
N PRO A 22 4.40 41.50 42.96
CA PRO A 22 3.97 41.33 41.60
C PRO A 22 4.24 39.86 41.24
N LEU A 23 3.17 39.09 40.94
CA LEU A 23 3.29 37.82 40.25
C LEU A 23 4.05 38.17 38.97
N PHE A 24 5.36 37.89 38.96
CA PHE A 24 6.10 37.81 37.71
C PHE A 24 5.37 36.79 36.85
N MET A 25 4.59 37.26 35.90
CA MET A 25 4.07 36.40 34.83
C MET A 25 5.30 35.80 34.16
N GLN A 26 5.64 34.57 34.55
CA GLN A 26 6.68 33.83 33.87
C GLN A 26 6.20 33.69 32.43
N ASN A 27 6.97 34.16 31.48
CA ASN A 27 6.70 33.96 30.06
C ASN A 27 6.50 32.47 29.82
N LEU A 28 5.27 32.10 29.51
CA LEU A 28 4.89 30.69 29.26
C LEU A 28 5.58 30.15 28.01
N ILE A 29 5.84 31.01 27.02
CA ILE A 29 6.54 30.68 25.79
C ILE A 29 8.05 30.80 26.04
N LYS A 30 8.77 29.68 25.87
CA LYS A 30 10.24 29.60 25.97
C LYS A 30 10.82 29.00 24.71
N MET A 31 11.98 29.44 24.27
CA MET A 31 12.74 28.76 23.23
C MET A 31 13.13 27.37 23.72
N LEU A 32 12.89 26.36 22.87
CA LEU A 32 13.32 25.00 23.14
C LEU A 32 14.84 24.88 22.96
N PRO A 33 15.52 24.08 23.79
CA PRO A 33 16.90 23.70 23.53
C PRO A 33 17.05 23.05 22.14
N ASP A 34 18.15 23.34 21.45
CA ASP A 34 18.41 22.87 20.07
C ASP A 34 18.27 21.36 19.94
N ALA A 35 18.72 20.60 20.94
CA ALA A 35 18.59 19.14 20.94
C ALA A 35 17.12 18.68 20.88
N ILE A 36 16.21 19.35 21.62
CA ILE A 36 14.77 19.02 21.61
C ILE A 36 14.13 19.48 20.31
N ALA A 37 14.46 20.71 19.86
CA ALA A 37 13.98 21.23 18.59
C ALA A 37 14.40 20.32 17.42
N ASN A 38 15.64 19.80 17.43
CA ASN A 38 16.14 18.85 16.45
C ASN A 38 15.40 17.51 16.48
N GLN A 39 15.07 16.97 17.66
CA GLN A 39 14.30 15.74 17.80
C GLN A 39 12.84 15.89 17.32
N ILE A 40 12.21 17.05 17.55
CA ILE A 40 10.85 17.34 17.06
C ILE A 40 10.85 17.38 15.52
N ALA A 41 11.76 18.16 14.93
CA ALA A 41 11.86 18.25 13.48
C ALA A 41 12.29 16.94 12.81
N ALA A 42 13.15 16.15 13.47
CA ALA A 42 13.46 14.80 13.00
C ALA A 42 12.20 13.91 12.96
N GLY A 43 11.15 14.24 13.71
CA GLY A 43 9.88 13.52 13.67
C GLY A 43 9.12 13.66 12.36
N GLU A 44 9.28 14.75 11.68
CA GLU A 44 8.64 15.02 10.40
C GLU A 44 9.41 14.37 9.23
N VAL A 45 10.75 14.30 9.32
CA VAL A 45 11.63 13.81 8.26
C VAL A 45 11.91 12.31 8.40
N VAL A 46 12.26 11.85 9.61
CA VAL A 46 12.69 10.48 9.90
C VAL A 46 11.62 9.77 10.72
N GLN A 47 10.66 9.13 10.06
CA GLN A 47 9.59 8.39 10.74
C GLN A 47 9.96 6.92 10.97
N ARG A 48 10.76 6.32 10.09
CA ARG A 48 11.15 4.91 10.07
C ARG A 48 12.47 4.67 9.34
N PRO A 49 13.06 3.47 9.40
CA PRO A 49 14.32 3.12 8.69
C PRO A 49 14.27 3.44 7.19
N ALA A 50 13.14 3.16 6.53
CA ALA A 50 12.96 3.45 5.10
C ALA A 50 13.10 4.95 4.76
N SER A 51 12.72 5.86 5.68
CA SER A 51 12.92 7.30 5.48
C SER A 51 14.40 7.67 5.44
N VAL A 52 15.23 7.02 6.28
CA VAL A 52 16.69 7.20 6.28
C VAL A 52 17.27 6.71 4.96
N VAL A 53 16.87 5.51 4.51
CA VAL A 53 17.32 4.93 3.24
C VAL A 53 17.00 5.87 2.09
N LYS A 54 15.76 6.35 2.01
CA LYS A 54 15.32 7.28 0.98
C LYS A 54 16.20 8.53 0.92
N GLU A 55 16.35 9.24 2.02
CA GLU A 55 17.11 10.51 2.07
C GLU A 55 18.60 10.28 1.74
N LEU A 56 19.21 9.20 2.22
CA LEU A 56 20.62 8.92 1.95
C LEU A 56 20.86 8.53 0.49
N MET A 57 20.00 7.67 -0.10
CA MET A 57 20.13 7.27 -1.49
C MET A 57 19.83 8.45 -2.44
N GLU A 58 18.82 9.28 -2.16
CA GLU A 58 18.56 10.50 -2.92
C GLU A 58 19.76 11.47 -2.88
N ASN A 59 20.45 11.57 -1.74
CA ASN A 59 21.66 12.39 -1.63
C ASN A 59 22.82 11.82 -2.46
N SER A 60 22.99 10.51 -2.53
CA SER A 60 23.99 9.86 -3.38
C SER A 60 23.75 10.13 -4.87
N ILE A 61 22.48 10.08 -5.32
CA ILE A 61 22.09 10.40 -6.70
C ILE A 61 22.36 11.89 -6.99
N ASP A 62 21.97 12.79 -6.09
CA ASP A 62 22.23 14.24 -6.23
C ASP A 62 23.75 14.55 -6.19
N ALA A 63 24.58 13.68 -5.60
CA ALA A 63 26.04 13.76 -5.66
C ALA A 63 26.63 13.27 -6.98
N GLY A 64 25.79 12.81 -7.94
CA GLY A 64 26.22 12.31 -9.23
C GLY A 64 26.89 10.93 -9.17
N ALA A 65 26.48 10.08 -8.25
CA ALA A 65 26.99 8.72 -8.13
C ALA A 65 26.64 7.88 -9.37
N SER A 66 27.57 7.05 -9.81
CA SER A 66 27.34 6.01 -10.82
C SER A 66 27.08 4.63 -10.21
N PHE A 67 27.46 4.46 -8.94
CA PHE A 67 27.20 3.26 -8.13
C PHE A 67 26.74 3.65 -6.73
N VAL A 68 25.65 3.00 -6.28
CA VAL A 68 25.11 3.16 -4.92
C VAL A 68 24.88 1.78 -4.31
N GLN A 69 25.50 1.53 -3.16
CA GLN A 69 25.30 0.31 -2.38
C GLN A 69 24.57 0.62 -1.08
N LEU A 70 23.47 -0.11 -0.84
CA LEU A 70 22.72 -0.09 0.41
C LEU A 70 22.99 -1.36 1.20
N ILE A 71 23.46 -1.24 2.45
CA ILE A 71 23.68 -2.35 3.37
C ILE A 71 22.78 -2.16 4.58
N VAL A 72 21.94 -3.16 4.89
CA VAL A 72 20.95 -3.10 5.96
C VAL A 72 21.15 -4.29 6.90
N LYS A 73 21.22 -4.03 8.22
CA LYS A 73 21.20 -5.06 9.26
C LYS A 73 19.97 -4.90 10.16
N GLU A 74 19.29 -6.03 10.42
CA GLU A 74 18.07 -6.08 11.23
C GLU A 74 17.02 -5.04 10.78
N ALA A 75 16.74 -5.02 9.47
CA ALA A 75 15.78 -4.08 8.85
C ALA A 75 16.04 -2.60 9.22
N GLY A 76 17.29 -2.23 9.41
CA GLY A 76 17.71 -0.88 9.74
C GLY A 76 17.62 -0.50 11.22
N LYS A 77 17.19 -1.41 12.09
CA LYS A 77 17.16 -1.19 13.55
C LYS A 77 18.56 -1.18 14.15
N VAL A 78 19.44 -2.03 13.63
CA VAL A 78 20.86 -2.11 14.04
C VAL A 78 21.68 -1.15 13.21
N SER A 79 21.65 -1.26 11.88
CA SER A 79 22.38 -0.35 11.01
C SER A 79 21.82 -0.23 9.60
N ILE A 80 22.01 0.95 9.03
CA ILE A 80 21.78 1.30 7.62
C ILE A 80 23.07 1.94 7.13
N GLN A 81 23.64 1.43 6.05
CA GLN A 81 24.80 2.03 5.42
C GLN A 81 24.53 2.26 3.94
N VAL A 82 24.81 3.48 3.47
CA VAL A 82 24.80 3.81 2.04
C VAL A 82 26.20 4.22 1.64
N ILE A 83 26.69 3.60 0.57
CA ILE A 83 28.02 3.84 -0.01
C ILE A 83 27.83 4.27 -1.45
N ASP A 84 28.45 5.37 -1.85
CA ASP A 84 28.41 5.88 -3.21
C ASP A 84 29.82 6.27 -3.71
N ASP A 85 29.96 6.33 -5.02
CA ASP A 85 31.15 6.78 -5.75
C ASP A 85 31.01 8.23 -6.27
N GLY A 86 30.11 9.01 -5.71
CA GLY A 86 29.80 10.40 -6.10
C GLY A 86 31.00 11.35 -5.91
N LYS A 87 30.73 12.65 -6.03
CA LYS A 87 31.77 13.69 -5.96
C LYS A 87 32.45 13.81 -4.59
N GLY A 88 31.88 13.24 -3.53
CA GLY A 88 32.37 13.39 -2.16
C GLY A 88 32.20 14.80 -1.61
N MET A 89 32.76 15.06 -0.42
CA MET A 89 32.68 16.34 0.29
C MET A 89 34.05 16.80 0.75
N SER A 90 34.29 18.13 0.78
CA SER A 90 35.44 18.69 1.45
C SER A 90 35.35 18.50 2.97
N PRO A 91 36.45 18.59 3.73
CA PRO A 91 36.39 18.51 5.20
C PRO A 91 35.44 19.53 5.84
N GLN A 92 35.31 20.71 5.24
CA GLN A 92 34.39 21.75 5.71
C GLN A 92 32.93 21.39 5.38
N ASP A 93 32.63 20.97 4.14
CA ASP A 93 31.30 20.54 3.74
C ASP A 93 30.82 19.33 4.55
N ALA A 94 31.73 18.41 4.86
CA ALA A 94 31.43 17.24 5.68
C ALA A 94 31.00 17.59 7.11
N LEU A 95 31.51 18.67 7.69
CA LEU A 95 31.03 19.22 8.96
C LEU A 95 29.70 19.94 8.78
N MET A 96 29.61 20.79 7.76
CA MET A 96 28.42 21.59 7.53
C MET A 96 27.19 20.79 7.11
N CYS A 97 27.35 19.60 6.53
CA CYS A 97 26.22 18.79 6.09
C CYS A 97 25.31 18.29 7.24
N PHE A 98 25.80 18.36 8.50
CA PHE A 98 25.02 18.06 9.70
C PHE A 98 24.36 19.29 10.33
N GLU A 99 24.63 20.49 9.80
CA GLU A 99 23.96 21.71 10.22
C GLU A 99 22.59 21.84 9.54
N ARG A 100 21.64 22.44 10.26
CA ARG A 100 20.31 22.70 9.70
C ARG A 100 20.37 23.79 8.66
N HIS A 101 19.55 23.63 7.62
CA HIS A 101 19.44 24.56 6.50
C HIS A 101 20.74 24.73 5.69
N ALA A 102 21.72 23.84 5.91
CA ALA A 102 22.92 23.79 5.10
C ALA A 102 22.66 22.89 3.86
N THR A 103 22.69 23.49 2.69
CA THR A 103 22.45 22.80 1.42
C THR A 103 23.30 23.39 0.31
N SER A 104 23.78 22.51 -0.58
CA SER A 104 24.49 22.91 -1.81
C SER A 104 23.55 23.01 -3.02
N LYS A 105 22.22 22.76 -2.84
CA LYS A 105 21.29 22.49 -3.94
C LYS A 105 20.43 23.70 -4.32
N ILE A 106 20.22 24.64 -3.40
CA ILE A 106 19.50 25.91 -3.61
C ILE A 106 20.29 27.04 -2.99
N SER A 107 20.29 28.20 -3.61
CA SER A 107 20.97 29.39 -3.12
C SER A 107 20.08 30.63 -3.14
N LYS A 108 19.03 30.65 -3.97
CA LYS A 108 18.12 31.78 -4.15
C LYS A 108 16.67 31.32 -4.01
N ALA A 109 15.78 32.28 -3.69
CA ALA A 109 14.35 32.00 -3.57
C ALA A 109 13.73 31.50 -4.89
N GLU A 110 14.25 31.93 -6.03
CA GLU A 110 13.79 31.50 -7.34
C GLU A 110 14.07 30.02 -7.61
N ASP A 111 15.14 29.45 -7.01
CA ASP A 111 15.50 28.05 -7.15
C ASP A 111 14.40 27.12 -6.60
N LEU A 112 13.57 27.62 -5.66
CA LEU A 112 12.44 26.87 -5.10
C LEU A 112 11.35 26.54 -6.13
N PHE A 113 11.24 27.33 -7.18
CA PHE A 113 10.27 27.13 -8.27
C PHE A 113 10.81 26.27 -9.43
N ALA A 114 12.12 25.95 -9.40
CA ALA A 114 12.79 25.21 -10.45
C ALA A 114 13.59 24.02 -9.88
N ILE A 115 13.07 23.34 -8.85
CA ILE A 115 13.75 22.24 -8.17
C ILE A 115 13.94 21.06 -9.14
N ARG A 116 15.21 20.73 -9.43
CA ARG A 116 15.59 19.56 -10.24
C ARG A 116 16.23 18.45 -9.40
N THR A 117 16.69 18.77 -8.18
CA THR A 117 17.32 17.81 -7.24
C THR A 117 16.28 17.08 -6.42
N MET A 118 16.58 15.87 -5.96
CA MET A 118 15.69 15.08 -5.10
C MET A 118 15.55 15.69 -3.70
N GLY A 119 16.64 16.15 -3.10
CA GLY A 119 16.64 16.90 -1.84
C GLY A 119 16.92 18.39 -2.04
N PHE A 120 16.43 19.26 -1.17
CA PHE A 120 16.73 20.71 -1.20
C PHE A 120 16.72 21.43 0.17
N ARG A 121 16.09 20.85 1.20
CA ARG A 121 15.86 21.53 2.50
C ARG A 121 17.09 21.62 3.41
N GLY A 122 18.13 20.78 3.20
CA GLY A 122 19.32 20.73 4.06
C GLY A 122 19.04 20.32 5.51
N GLU A 123 18.04 19.43 5.73
CA GLU A 123 17.62 19.02 7.08
C GLU A 123 17.75 17.51 7.33
N ALA A 124 17.92 16.69 6.28
CA ALA A 124 17.86 15.25 6.39
C ALA A 124 19.00 14.69 7.27
N LEU A 125 20.26 15.03 6.99
CA LEU A 125 21.40 14.54 7.76
C LEU A 125 21.40 15.06 9.21
N ALA A 126 21.06 16.33 9.42
CA ALA A 126 20.88 16.91 10.75
C ALA A 126 19.81 16.17 11.56
N SER A 127 18.67 15.86 10.91
CA SER A 127 17.58 15.09 11.52
C SER A 127 17.99 13.65 11.85
N ILE A 128 18.69 12.96 10.95
CA ILE A 128 19.19 11.60 11.19
C ILE A 128 20.21 11.59 12.35
N ALA A 129 21.16 12.53 12.37
CA ALA A 129 22.17 12.61 13.41
C ALA A 129 21.60 12.95 14.80
N SER A 130 20.43 13.61 14.86
CA SER A 130 19.76 13.89 16.14
C SER A 130 19.12 12.68 16.81
N VAL A 131 18.80 11.62 16.03
CA VAL A 131 18.07 10.44 16.52
C VAL A 131 18.85 9.13 16.38
N ALA A 132 20.07 9.19 15.85
CA ALA A 132 20.92 8.02 15.59
C ALA A 132 22.40 8.32 15.87
N GLN A 133 23.22 7.28 15.84
CA GLN A 133 24.67 7.38 15.78
C GLN A 133 25.07 7.31 14.30
N VAL A 134 25.75 8.33 13.81
CA VAL A 134 26.14 8.47 12.40
C VAL A 134 27.65 8.48 12.24
N GLU A 135 28.17 7.66 11.34
CA GLU A 135 29.55 7.69 10.89
C GLU A 135 29.57 8.06 9.40
N LEU A 136 30.21 9.17 9.08
CA LEU A 136 30.38 9.68 7.72
C LEU A 136 31.86 9.52 7.33
N LYS A 137 32.12 8.85 6.21
CA LYS A 137 33.43 8.83 5.54
C LYS A 137 33.25 9.40 4.14
N THR A 138 34.05 10.39 3.79
CA THR A 138 33.94 11.02 2.47
C THR A 138 35.29 11.51 1.97
N ARG A 139 35.47 11.46 0.64
CA ARG A 139 36.66 11.96 -0.03
C ARG A 139 36.32 12.45 -1.44
N ARG A 140 36.79 13.64 -1.78
CA ARG A 140 36.75 14.13 -3.16
C ARG A 140 37.89 13.50 -3.97
N GLU A 141 37.78 13.52 -5.29
CA GLU A 141 38.79 12.98 -6.18
C GLU A 141 40.15 13.69 -6.05
N GLU A 142 40.13 15.00 -5.81
CA GLU A 142 41.27 15.87 -5.65
C GLU A 142 42.00 15.76 -4.30
N ASP A 143 41.34 15.16 -3.28
CA ASP A 143 41.90 15.03 -1.92
C ASP A 143 42.72 13.74 -1.78
N GLU A 144 43.88 13.78 -1.14
CA GLU A 144 44.71 12.61 -0.84
C GLU A 144 44.11 11.74 0.28
N LEU A 145 43.55 12.42 1.31
CA LEU A 145 42.94 11.78 2.46
C LEU A 145 41.45 12.17 2.56
N GLY A 146 40.65 11.22 3.00
CA GLY A 146 39.26 11.45 3.30
C GLY A 146 39.03 11.92 4.74
N SER A 147 37.82 12.40 5.01
CA SER A 147 37.35 12.81 6.34
C SER A 147 36.47 11.72 6.94
N LEU A 148 36.72 11.38 8.22
CA LEU A 148 35.84 10.55 9.05
C LEU A 148 35.23 11.41 10.14
N LEU A 149 33.91 11.50 10.15
CA LEU A 149 33.12 12.21 11.17
C LEU A 149 32.23 11.21 11.91
N ARG A 150 32.20 11.32 13.24
CA ARG A 150 31.24 10.54 14.07
C ARG A 150 30.36 11.51 14.84
N MET A 151 29.05 11.36 14.64
CA MET A 151 28.01 12.17 15.28
C MET A 151 27.14 11.28 16.18
N GLU A 152 26.81 11.77 17.36
CA GLU A 152 25.86 11.15 18.28
C GLU A 152 24.92 12.21 18.85
N ALA A 153 23.60 12.06 18.64
CA ALA A 153 22.59 13.02 19.10
C ALA A 153 22.93 14.47 18.75
N SER A 154 23.34 14.72 17.51
CA SER A 154 23.81 16.03 16.99
C SER A 154 25.12 16.55 17.61
N VAL A 155 25.86 15.73 18.35
CA VAL A 155 27.15 16.12 18.94
C VAL A 155 28.28 15.44 18.16
N LEU A 156 29.24 16.23 17.69
CA LEU A 156 30.47 15.73 17.05
C LEU A 156 31.36 15.03 18.09
N LYS A 157 31.63 13.73 17.88
CA LYS A 157 32.47 12.90 18.76
C LYS A 157 33.88 12.73 18.22
N ALA A 158 34.06 12.65 16.92
CA ALA A 158 35.36 12.51 16.28
C ALA A 158 35.34 13.19 14.91
N ASN A 159 36.50 13.78 14.57
CA ASN A 159 36.80 14.32 13.23
C ASN A 159 38.27 13.95 12.93
N GLU A 160 38.46 12.98 12.06
CA GLU A 160 39.74 12.37 11.77
C GLU A 160 39.99 12.32 10.26
N GLN A 161 41.23 12.40 9.85
CA GLN A 161 41.63 12.09 8.47
C GLN A 161 41.88 10.61 8.31
N VAL A 162 41.30 10.01 7.27
CA VAL A 162 41.40 8.56 7.01
C VAL A 162 41.65 8.29 5.54
N ALA A 163 42.28 7.15 5.24
CA ALA A 163 42.29 6.66 3.87
C ALA A 163 40.86 6.19 3.49
N ALA A 164 40.30 6.76 2.45
CA ALA A 164 38.98 6.42 1.95
C ALA A 164 38.94 6.43 0.41
N PRO A 165 38.14 5.59 -0.24
CA PRO A 165 37.89 5.72 -1.67
C PRO A 165 37.19 7.04 -1.98
N LYS A 166 37.20 7.47 -3.25
CA LYS A 166 36.36 8.59 -3.73
C LYS A 166 34.88 8.28 -3.47
N GLY A 167 34.12 9.31 -3.08
CA GLY A 167 32.68 9.21 -2.82
C GLY A 167 32.34 9.39 -1.35
N THR A 168 31.20 8.86 -0.95
CA THR A 168 30.70 9.02 0.42
C THR A 168 30.16 7.68 0.96
N SER A 169 30.46 7.40 2.23
CA SER A 169 29.88 6.28 2.98
C SER A 169 29.26 6.82 4.26
N ILE A 170 27.96 6.68 4.41
CA ILE A 170 27.21 7.08 5.60
C ILE A 170 26.67 5.83 6.28
N LEU A 171 27.09 5.61 7.53
CA LEU A 171 26.64 4.50 8.35
C LEU A 171 25.82 5.05 9.52
N VAL A 172 24.54 4.72 9.56
CA VAL A 172 23.58 5.07 10.62
C VAL A 172 23.37 3.86 11.50
N LYS A 173 23.64 3.98 12.79
CA LYS A 173 23.51 2.91 13.79
C LYS A 173 22.47 3.27 14.83
N ASN A 174 21.81 2.24 15.38
CA ASN A 174 20.94 2.34 16.55
C ASN A 174 19.87 3.44 16.39
N LEU A 175 19.15 3.45 15.28
CA LEU A 175 18.08 4.43 15.01
C LEU A 175 17.11 4.52 16.19
N PHE A 176 16.78 5.73 16.62
CA PHE A 176 15.94 6.08 17.78
C PHE A 176 16.46 5.59 19.14
N TYR A 177 17.79 5.37 19.29
CA TYR A 177 18.35 4.94 20.57
C TYR A 177 18.07 5.90 21.73
N ASN A 178 17.98 7.19 21.43
CA ASN A 178 17.70 8.26 22.39
C ASN A 178 16.21 8.64 22.50
N ILE A 179 15.30 7.94 21.78
CA ILE A 179 13.85 8.14 21.80
C ILE A 179 13.15 6.78 21.97
N PRO A 180 13.10 6.20 23.19
CA PRO A 180 12.57 4.86 23.42
C PRO A 180 11.13 4.66 22.90
N ALA A 181 10.27 5.68 23.02
CA ALA A 181 8.91 5.63 22.50
C ALA A 181 8.89 5.32 20.99
N ARG A 182 9.68 6.04 20.17
CA ARG A 182 9.75 5.80 18.73
C ARG A 182 10.36 4.44 18.39
N ARG A 183 11.37 4.00 19.15
CA ARG A 183 11.98 2.69 18.96
C ARG A 183 10.97 1.58 19.17
N ASN A 184 10.09 1.69 20.15
CA ASN A 184 9.03 0.72 20.43
C ASN A 184 7.90 0.75 19.38
N PHE A 185 7.74 1.84 18.64
CA PHE A 185 6.78 1.94 17.53
C PHE A 185 7.28 1.33 16.22
N LEU A 186 8.56 0.95 16.12
CA LEU A 186 9.06 0.23 14.95
C LEU A 186 8.38 -1.14 14.85
N LYS A 187 7.97 -1.49 13.64
CA LYS A 187 7.30 -2.74 13.33
C LYS A 187 8.27 -3.93 13.38
N SER A 188 7.77 -5.14 13.05
CA SER A 188 8.62 -6.32 12.90
C SER A 188 9.69 -6.09 11.81
N ASN A 189 10.78 -6.88 11.86
CA ASN A 189 11.88 -6.72 10.89
C ASN A 189 11.41 -6.89 9.44
N PRO A 190 10.60 -7.87 9.07
CA PRO A 190 10.13 -8.02 7.70
C PRO A 190 9.29 -6.83 7.21
N VAL A 191 8.44 -6.26 8.07
CA VAL A 191 7.63 -5.09 7.72
C VAL A 191 8.50 -3.85 7.47
N GLU A 192 9.48 -3.59 8.34
CA GLU A 192 10.41 -2.47 8.12
C GLU A 192 11.30 -2.72 6.91
N MET A 193 11.75 -3.98 6.71
CA MET A 193 12.55 -4.33 5.53
C MET A 193 11.77 -4.16 4.23
N ARG A 194 10.50 -4.53 4.21
CA ARG A 194 9.64 -4.29 3.06
C ARG A 194 9.55 -2.80 2.71
N HIS A 195 9.35 -1.92 3.71
CA HIS A 195 9.34 -0.47 3.44
C HIS A 195 10.68 0.01 2.88
N ILE A 196 11.80 -0.56 3.33
CA ILE A 196 13.13 -0.28 2.78
C ILE A 196 13.21 -0.73 1.32
N LEU A 197 12.72 -1.95 1.02
CA LEU A 197 12.69 -2.48 -0.34
C LEU A 197 11.79 -1.66 -1.26
N ASP A 198 10.63 -1.20 -0.79
CA ASP A 198 9.75 -0.33 -1.56
C ASP A 198 10.45 0.99 -1.95
N GLU A 199 11.19 1.63 -1.04
CA GLU A 199 11.94 2.86 -1.36
C GLU A 199 13.14 2.57 -2.28
N PHE A 200 13.87 1.47 -2.04
CA PHE A 200 14.96 1.03 -2.92
C PHE A 200 14.47 0.78 -4.35
N GLN A 201 13.36 0.06 -4.52
CA GLN A 201 12.76 -0.22 -5.83
C GLN A 201 12.34 1.06 -6.55
N ARG A 202 11.72 2.01 -5.85
CA ARG A 202 11.31 3.31 -6.39
C ARG A 202 12.51 4.09 -6.92
N ILE A 203 13.58 4.16 -6.14
CA ILE A 203 14.80 4.88 -6.49
C ILE A 203 15.52 4.18 -7.65
N ALA A 204 15.61 2.85 -7.64
CA ALA A 204 16.26 2.07 -8.68
C ALA A 204 15.49 2.12 -10.02
N LEU A 205 14.14 2.20 -9.98
CA LEU A 205 13.31 2.41 -11.17
C LEU A 205 13.48 3.79 -11.77
N ALA A 206 13.58 4.83 -10.91
CA ALA A 206 13.73 6.21 -11.36
C ALA A 206 15.09 6.47 -12.03
N ASN A 207 16.12 5.67 -11.72
CA ASN A 207 17.50 5.89 -12.16
C ASN A 207 18.12 4.60 -12.75
N PRO A 208 17.62 4.11 -13.90
CA PRO A 208 18.12 2.87 -14.50
C PRO A 208 19.57 2.97 -15.00
N GLU A 209 20.09 4.18 -15.16
CA GLU A 209 21.46 4.50 -15.55
C GLU A 209 22.47 4.41 -14.41
N ILE A 210 22.01 4.20 -13.17
CA ILE A 210 22.88 4.03 -11.99
C ILE A 210 22.92 2.54 -11.63
N LYS A 211 24.11 2.04 -11.28
CA LYS A 211 24.29 0.70 -10.71
C LYS A 211 23.89 0.70 -9.25
N PHE A 212 23.00 -0.23 -8.84
CA PHE A 212 22.60 -0.39 -7.45
C PHE A 212 22.92 -1.78 -6.92
N SER A 213 23.29 -1.87 -5.64
CA SER A 213 23.40 -3.13 -4.90
C SER A 213 22.71 -2.98 -3.55
N LEU A 214 21.97 -4.01 -3.13
CA LEU A 214 21.37 -4.12 -1.81
C LEU A 214 21.84 -5.37 -1.11
N VAL A 215 22.42 -5.20 0.07
CA VAL A 215 22.89 -6.29 0.94
C VAL A 215 22.08 -6.27 2.23
N GLN A 216 21.38 -7.37 2.52
CA GLN A 216 20.59 -7.55 3.73
C GLN A 216 21.23 -8.64 4.60
N ASN A 217 21.59 -8.33 5.86
CA ASN A 217 22.17 -9.28 6.79
C ASN A 217 23.32 -10.12 6.16
N GLU A 218 24.22 -9.42 5.43
CA GLU A 218 25.39 -10.01 4.74
C GLU A 218 25.05 -10.81 3.47
N GLN A 219 23.78 -10.92 3.08
CA GLN A 219 23.37 -11.56 1.83
C GLN A 219 23.01 -10.49 0.79
N GLU A 220 23.51 -10.62 -0.44
CA GLU A 220 23.18 -9.74 -1.54
C GLU A 220 21.79 -10.09 -2.08
N THR A 221 20.82 -9.17 -1.87
CA THR A 221 19.43 -9.33 -2.33
C THR A 221 19.23 -8.81 -3.75
N TYR A 222 19.89 -7.71 -4.10
CA TYR A 222 19.84 -7.13 -5.43
C TYR A 222 21.23 -6.72 -5.91
N ALA A 223 21.54 -7.09 -7.17
CA ALA A 223 22.68 -6.59 -7.94
C ALA A 223 22.17 -6.08 -9.29
N LEU A 224 21.94 -4.77 -9.39
CA LEU A 224 21.30 -4.11 -10.53
C LEU A 224 22.36 -3.36 -11.35
N PRO A 225 22.79 -3.86 -12.53
CA PRO A 225 23.73 -3.16 -13.39
C PRO A 225 23.09 -1.96 -14.08
N VAL A 226 23.88 -1.12 -14.73
CA VAL A 226 23.37 -0.04 -15.61
C VAL A 226 22.65 -0.66 -16.80
N GLU A 227 21.39 -0.29 -17.03
CA GLU A 227 20.59 -0.87 -18.10
C GLU A 227 19.34 -0.06 -18.43
N LYS A 228 18.59 -0.51 -19.46
CA LYS A 228 17.32 0.13 -19.85
C LYS A 228 16.21 -0.21 -18.85
N LEU A 229 15.25 0.73 -18.71
CA LEU A 229 14.13 0.60 -17.75
C LEU A 229 13.40 -0.75 -17.85
N GLY A 230 13.11 -1.26 -19.05
CA GLY A 230 12.40 -2.55 -19.19
C GLY A 230 13.16 -3.73 -18.58
N LYS A 231 14.51 -3.75 -18.70
CA LYS A 231 15.32 -4.78 -18.07
C LYS A 231 15.44 -4.56 -16.56
N ARG A 232 15.57 -3.30 -16.11
CA ARG A 232 15.54 -2.93 -14.69
C ARG A 232 14.25 -3.44 -14.00
N ILE A 233 13.09 -3.32 -14.68
CA ILE A 233 11.82 -3.86 -14.16
C ILE A 233 11.91 -5.38 -14.00
N VAL A 234 12.45 -6.09 -15.00
CA VAL A 234 12.61 -7.55 -14.95
C VAL A 234 13.55 -7.99 -13.82
N ASP A 235 14.66 -7.26 -13.61
CA ASP A 235 15.62 -7.59 -12.56
C ASP A 235 15.08 -7.28 -11.15
N LEU A 236 14.18 -6.31 -11.01
CA LEU A 236 13.51 -5.96 -9.74
C LEU A 236 12.34 -6.89 -9.39
N PHE A 237 11.51 -7.26 -10.39
CA PHE A 237 10.23 -7.96 -10.14
C PHE A 237 10.22 -9.40 -10.63
N GLY A 238 11.25 -9.82 -11.34
CA GLY A 238 11.42 -11.20 -11.81
C GLY A 238 11.29 -11.36 -13.33
N LYS A 239 11.86 -12.47 -13.84
CA LYS A 239 11.97 -12.76 -15.28
C LYS A 239 10.61 -12.88 -16.00
N THR A 240 9.56 -13.25 -15.27
CA THR A 240 8.20 -13.39 -15.80
C THR A 240 7.63 -12.08 -16.35
N TYR A 241 8.07 -10.93 -15.83
CA TYR A 241 7.62 -9.62 -16.30
C TYR A 241 8.05 -9.31 -17.74
N ARG A 242 9.06 -9.98 -18.27
CA ARG A 242 9.55 -9.76 -19.64
C ARG A 242 8.46 -9.90 -20.71
N GLU A 243 7.55 -10.86 -20.53
CA GLU A 243 6.46 -11.14 -21.48
C GLU A 243 5.16 -10.41 -21.12
N GLN A 244 5.08 -9.89 -19.89
CA GLN A 244 3.89 -9.26 -19.36
C GLN A 244 3.81 -7.76 -19.62
N LEU A 245 4.90 -7.13 -20.08
CA LEU A 245 5.00 -5.69 -20.23
C LEU A 245 4.72 -5.24 -21.65
N ALA A 246 3.96 -4.15 -21.77
CA ALA A 246 3.79 -3.38 -23.00
C ALA A 246 4.40 -1.98 -22.81
N ALA A 247 5.25 -1.54 -23.76
CA ALA A 247 5.84 -0.21 -23.72
C ALA A 247 4.77 0.85 -24.00
N CYS A 248 4.68 1.86 -23.14
CA CYS A 248 3.79 3.01 -23.28
C CYS A 248 4.63 4.26 -23.54
N GLU A 249 4.41 4.90 -24.70
CA GLU A 249 5.05 6.14 -25.05
C GLU A 249 4.05 7.06 -25.73
N GLU A 250 3.88 8.28 -25.18
CA GLU A 250 3.05 9.33 -25.76
C GLU A 250 3.70 10.68 -25.49
N ASN A 251 3.89 11.47 -26.55
CA ASN A 251 4.48 12.79 -26.45
C ASN A 251 3.47 13.84 -26.93
N THR A 252 3.08 14.72 -26.02
CA THR A 252 2.22 15.87 -26.31
C THR A 252 2.98 17.16 -26.04
N SER A 253 2.42 18.30 -26.42
CA SER A 253 3.01 19.61 -26.12
C SER A 253 3.01 19.95 -24.62
N TYR A 254 2.18 19.28 -23.82
CA TYR A 254 2.01 19.56 -22.38
C TYR A 254 2.70 18.55 -21.48
N VAL A 255 2.63 17.25 -21.81
CA VAL A 255 3.23 16.17 -21.03
C VAL A 255 3.82 15.11 -21.95
N SER A 256 5.00 14.60 -21.61
CA SER A 256 5.59 13.39 -22.19
C SER A 256 5.40 12.23 -21.22
N ILE A 257 4.77 11.16 -21.69
CA ILE A 257 4.53 9.93 -20.93
C ILE A 257 5.40 8.82 -21.50
N LYS A 258 6.21 8.18 -20.67
CA LYS A 258 7.04 7.03 -21.05
C LYS A 258 7.00 5.96 -19.95
N GLY A 259 7.09 4.70 -20.33
CA GLY A 259 7.17 3.63 -19.36
C GLY A 259 6.62 2.32 -19.86
N TYR A 260 6.10 1.53 -18.92
CA TYR A 260 5.56 0.20 -19.20
C TYR A 260 4.26 0.00 -18.44
N VAL A 261 3.34 -0.71 -19.07
CA VAL A 261 2.07 -1.16 -18.48
C VAL A 261 1.95 -2.68 -18.62
N GLY A 262 1.36 -3.33 -17.64
CA GLY A 262 1.17 -4.78 -17.62
C GLY A 262 0.00 -5.21 -18.50
N ARG A 263 0.08 -6.39 -19.09
CA ARG A 263 -1.05 -6.98 -19.81
C ARG A 263 -2.20 -7.28 -18.85
N PRO A 264 -3.46 -7.10 -19.25
CA PRO A 264 -4.64 -7.31 -18.38
C PRO A 264 -4.71 -8.70 -17.75
N GLU A 265 -4.26 -9.73 -18.46
CA GLU A 265 -4.27 -11.15 -18.04
C GLU A 265 -3.43 -11.42 -16.79
N TYR A 266 -2.45 -10.55 -16.51
CA TYR A 266 -1.53 -10.68 -15.39
C TYR A 266 -1.82 -9.68 -14.26
N ALA A 267 -2.99 -9.05 -14.26
CA ALA A 267 -3.41 -8.15 -13.19
C ALA A 267 -3.54 -8.92 -11.87
N LYS A 268 -2.96 -8.38 -10.81
CA LYS A 268 -2.95 -9.01 -9.48
C LYS A 268 -4.07 -8.45 -8.61
N LYS A 269 -4.57 -9.26 -7.68
CA LYS A 269 -5.50 -8.79 -6.63
C LYS A 269 -4.82 -7.93 -5.56
N THR A 270 -3.49 -7.94 -5.52
CA THR A 270 -2.68 -7.17 -4.57
C THR A 270 -2.22 -5.85 -5.17
N ARG A 271 -2.16 -4.81 -4.33
CA ARG A 271 -1.55 -3.52 -4.67
C ARG A 271 -0.06 -3.54 -4.33
N GLY A 272 0.71 -2.59 -4.91
CA GLY A 272 2.12 -2.36 -4.56
C GLY A 272 3.05 -2.31 -5.77
N GLU A 273 2.57 -2.68 -6.96
CA GLU A 273 3.35 -2.68 -8.19
C GLU A 273 2.87 -1.59 -9.16
N GLN A 274 2.46 -0.44 -8.61
CA GLN A 274 1.93 0.70 -9.31
C GLN A 274 2.82 1.93 -9.07
N PHE A 275 3.60 2.33 -10.09
CA PHE A 275 4.59 3.38 -9.93
C PHE A 275 4.34 4.54 -10.91
N PHE A 276 4.16 5.73 -10.35
CA PHE A 276 4.19 6.99 -11.08
C PHE A 276 5.43 7.79 -10.72
N PHE A 277 6.08 8.31 -11.74
CA PHE A 277 7.18 9.24 -11.58
C PHE A 277 6.85 10.54 -12.34
N VAL A 278 7.02 11.66 -11.68
CA VAL A 278 6.90 12.99 -12.28
C VAL A 278 8.26 13.67 -12.18
N ASN A 279 8.86 13.98 -13.34
CA ASN A 279 10.22 14.49 -13.42
C ASN A 279 11.20 13.65 -12.58
N ASN A 280 11.17 12.32 -12.74
CA ASN A 280 11.94 11.29 -12.05
C ASN A 280 11.66 11.14 -10.53
N ARG A 281 10.67 11.86 -9.98
CA ARG A 281 10.27 11.75 -8.58
C ARG A 281 9.05 10.84 -8.45
N PHE A 282 9.12 9.85 -7.57
CA PHE A 282 7.98 8.98 -7.25
C PHE A 282 6.85 9.77 -6.60
N ILE A 283 5.63 9.56 -7.09
CA ILE A 283 4.42 10.17 -6.56
C ILE A 283 3.33 9.15 -6.28
N LYS A 284 2.45 9.50 -5.36
CA LYS A 284 1.19 8.80 -5.10
C LYS A 284 0.04 9.71 -5.50
N SER A 285 -0.76 9.29 -6.47
CA SER A 285 -1.96 10.00 -6.90
C SER A 285 -3.08 9.01 -7.13
N SER A 286 -4.12 9.08 -6.32
CA SER A 286 -5.34 8.28 -6.52
C SER A 286 -6.06 8.68 -7.80
N TYR A 287 -5.99 9.94 -8.19
CA TYR A 287 -6.59 10.47 -9.40
C TYR A 287 -5.93 9.91 -10.67
N LEU A 288 -4.59 9.90 -10.75
CA LEU A 288 -3.87 9.29 -11.87
C LEU A 288 -4.03 7.75 -11.87
N HIS A 289 -4.08 7.13 -10.68
CA HIS A 289 -4.38 5.70 -10.57
C HIS A 289 -5.75 5.37 -11.17
N HIS A 290 -6.76 6.19 -10.88
CA HIS A 290 -8.09 6.04 -11.47
C HIS A 290 -8.07 6.17 -13.01
N ALA A 291 -7.26 7.08 -13.57
CA ALA A 291 -7.08 7.19 -15.02
C ALA A 291 -6.56 5.89 -15.65
N VAL A 292 -5.56 5.25 -15.00
CA VAL A 292 -5.05 3.95 -15.41
C VAL A 292 -6.15 2.89 -15.33
N MET A 293 -6.82 2.76 -14.17
CA MET A 293 -7.89 1.76 -13.97
C MET A 293 -9.02 1.92 -14.97
N SER A 294 -9.41 3.17 -15.27
CA SER A 294 -10.43 3.46 -16.28
C SER A 294 -9.99 3.08 -17.73
N ALA A 295 -8.68 3.10 -18.02
CA ALA A 295 -8.17 2.58 -19.29
C ALA A 295 -8.25 1.05 -19.39
N TYR A 296 -8.17 0.36 -18.25
CA TYR A 296 -8.29 -1.11 -18.14
C TYR A 296 -9.73 -1.59 -17.88
N GLU A 297 -10.71 -0.67 -17.85
CA GLU A 297 -12.11 -1.02 -17.61
C GLU A 297 -12.57 -2.14 -18.55
N ARG A 298 -13.24 -3.17 -18.01
CA ARG A 298 -13.69 -4.38 -18.70
C ARG A 298 -12.60 -5.32 -19.21
N LEU A 299 -11.32 -4.99 -19.06
CA LEU A 299 -10.20 -5.85 -19.44
C LEU A 299 -9.65 -6.64 -18.25
N VAL A 300 -9.85 -6.13 -17.04
CA VAL A 300 -9.31 -6.69 -15.79
C VAL A 300 -10.47 -7.06 -14.88
N PRO A 301 -10.43 -8.22 -14.19
CA PRO A 301 -11.43 -8.60 -13.20
C PRO A 301 -11.59 -7.54 -12.09
N GLU A 302 -12.81 -7.39 -11.56
CA GLU A 302 -13.06 -6.48 -10.44
C GLU A 302 -12.15 -6.78 -9.24
N GLY A 303 -11.60 -5.73 -8.65
CA GLY A 303 -10.68 -5.85 -7.51
C GLY A 303 -9.25 -6.27 -7.88
N SER A 304 -8.91 -6.35 -9.17
CA SER A 304 -7.55 -6.62 -9.62
C SER A 304 -6.86 -5.34 -10.12
N PHE A 305 -5.54 -5.29 -9.95
CA PHE A 305 -4.71 -4.12 -10.25
C PHE A 305 -3.64 -4.48 -11.28
N PRO A 306 -3.58 -3.78 -12.43
CA PRO A 306 -2.52 -3.98 -13.40
C PRO A 306 -1.19 -3.42 -12.87
N PHE A 307 -0.09 -4.03 -13.31
CA PHE A 307 1.25 -3.50 -13.13
C PHE A 307 1.43 -2.25 -13.99
N TYR A 308 2.09 -1.21 -13.48
CA TYR A 308 2.59 -0.12 -14.32
C TYR A 308 3.76 0.63 -13.69
N VAL A 309 4.67 1.10 -14.56
CA VAL A 309 5.76 2.02 -14.25
C VAL A 309 5.71 3.14 -15.30
N LEU A 310 5.23 4.31 -14.90
CA LEU A 310 4.96 5.41 -15.81
C LEU A 310 5.69 6.69 -15.36
N PHE A 311 6.43 7.26 -16.29
CA PHE A 311 7.15 8.53 -16.14
C PHE A 311 6.41 9.62 -16.89
N LEU A 312 6.05 10.66 -16.17
CA LEU A 312 5.45 11.88 -16.71
C LEU A 312 6.49 12.98 -16.63
N THR A 313 6.84 13.55 -17.77
CA THR A 313 7.77 14.69 -17.86
C THR A 313 6.99 15.92 -18.29
N LEU A 314 7.01 16.95 -17.45
CA LEU A 314 6.34 18.23 -17.70
C LEU A 314 7.22 19.38 -17.20
N ASP A 315 6.87 20.61 -17.63
CA ASP A 315 7.55 21.81 -17.15
C ASP A 315 7.34 21.95 -15.63
N PRO A 316 8.41 22.10 -14.83
CA PRO A 316 8.30 22.34 -13.39
C PRO A 316 7.40 23.52 -13.00
N ALA A 317 7.23 24.52 -13.86
CA ALA A 317 6.35 25.66 -13.62
C ALA A 317 4.86 25.28 -13.48
N HIS A 318 4.45 24.13 -14.02
CA HIS A 318 3.08 23.61 -13.96
C HIS A 318 2.83 22.61 -12.82
N ILE A 319 3.80 22.49 -11.88
CA ILE A 319 3.76 21.50 -10.82
C ILE A 319 4.10 22.16 -9.49
N ASP A 320 3.25 21.99 -8.47
CA ASP A 320 3.61 22.26 -7.09
C ASP A 320 4.00 20.97 -6.36
N ILE A 321 5.28 20.85 -6.01
CA ILE A 321 5.87 19.70 -5.33
C ILE A 321 5.84 19.89 -3.80
N ASN A 322 5.69 21.11 -3.30
CA ASN A 322 5.81 21.42 -1.88
C ASN A 322 4.48 21.27 -1.11
N VAL A 323 3.67 20.27 -1.45
CA VAL A 323 2.36 20.01 -0.84
C VAL A 323 2.49 19.26 0.48
N HIS A 324 3.41 18.30 0.58
CA HIS A 324 3.59 17.44 1.76
C HIS A 324 5.06 17.27 2.13
N PRO A 325 5.44 17.11 3.44
CA PRO A 325 6.82 16.91 3.87
C PRO A 325 7.51 15.72 3.19
N THR A 326 6.79 14.62 2.93
CA THR A 326 7.32 13.44 2.23
C THR A 326 7.53 13.64 0.73
N LYS A 327 7.01 14.74 0.16
CA LYS A 327 7.11 15.08 -1.26
C LYS A 327 6.56 14.00 -2.23
N THR A 328 5.67 13.14 -1.73
CA THR A 328 5.05 12.07 -2.53
C THR A 328 3.73 12.49 -3.16
N GLU A 329 3.19 13.63 -2.75
CA GLU A 329 1.98 14.25 -3.30
C GLU A 329 2.36 15.52 -4.04
N ILE A 330 1.80 15.70 -5.21
CA ILE A 330 2.01 16.87 -6.05
C ILE A 330 0.66 17.40 -6.53
N LYS A 331 0.59 18.70 -6.81
CA LYS A 331 -0.54 19.33 -7.49
C LYS A 331 -0.13 19.75 -8.87
N PHE A 332 -0.99 19.52 -9.84
CA PHE A 332 -0.83 19.97 -11.20
C PHE A 332 -1.74 21.16 -11.45
N ASP A 333 -1.33 22.09 -12.32
CA ASP A 333 -2.17 23.20 -12.73
C ASP A 333 -3.42 22.73 -13.48
N ASP A 334 -3.26 21.69 -14.33
CA ASP A 334 -4.35 21.07 -15.10
C ASP A 334 -4.33 19.55 -14.95
N GLU A 335 -4.87 19.05 -13.85
CA GLU A 335 -4.99 17.62 -13.57
C GLU A 335 -5.89 16.91 -14.58
N ARG A 336 -6.93 17.60 -15.12
CA ARG A 336 -7.88 17.00 -16.06
C ARG A 336 -7.24 16.63 -17.38
N SER A 337 -6.43 17.53 -17.95
CA SER A 337 -5.71 17.26 -19.19
C SER A 337 -4.72 16.12 -19.04
N ILE A 338 -3.97 16.07 -17.92
CA ILE A 338 -3.03 14.98 -17.64
C ILE A 338 -3.79 13.65 -17.53
N TYR A 339 -4.92 13.62 -16.81
CA TYR A 339 -5.79 12.45 -16.71
C TYR A 339 -6.22 11.93 -18.09
N ALA A 340 -6.76 12.81 -18.94
CA ALA A 340 -7.26 12.43 -20.26
C ALA A 340 -6.13 11.92 -21.17
N ILE A 341 -4.98 12.58 -21.17
CA ILE A 341 -3.81 12.18 -21.96
C ILE A 341 -3.29 10.82 -21.48
N LEU A 342 -3.17 10.63 -20.16
CA LEU A 342 -2.71 9.37 -19.56
C LEU A 342 -3.65 8.21 -19.93
N GLN A 343 -4.96 8.39 -19.76
CA GLN A 343 -5.95 7.40 -20.13
C GLN A 343 -5.88 7.04 -21.62
N ALA A 344 -5.77 8.04 -22.50
CA ALA A 344 -5.67 7.84 -23.94
C ALA A 344 -4.38 7.10 -24.33
N ALA A 345 -3.23 7.46 -23.73
CA ALA A 345 -1.95 6.81 -23.97
C ALA A 345 -1.99 5.32 -23.60
N ILE A 346 -2.57 5.00 -22.46
CA ILE A 346 -2.70 3.59 -22.02
C ILE A 346 -3.66 2.82 -22.92
N ARG A 347 -4.83 3.38 -23.27
CA ARG A 347 -5.77 2.73 -24.20
C ARG A 347 -5.14 2.48 -25.57
N LYS A 348 -4.38 3.44 -26.08
CA LYS A 348 -3.62 3.29 -27.33
C LYS A 348 -2.60 2.15 -27.21
N THR A 349 -1.84 2.09 -26.11
CA THR A 349 -0.87 1.02 -25.86
C THR A 349 -1.51 -0.36 -25.82
N LEU A 350 -2.64 -0.49 -25.13
CA LEU A 350 -3.39 -1.75 -25.03
C LEU A 350 -3.95 -2.18 -26.40
N SER A 351 -4.45 -1.23 -27.20
CA SER A 351 -4.94 -1.51 -28.55
C SER A 351 -3.83 -1.96 -29.52
N LEU A 352 -2.69 -1.26 -29.52
CA LEU A 352 -1.57 -1.59 -30.42
C LEU A 352 -0.95 -2.95 -30.14
N ASN A 353 -1.01 -3.41 -28.89
CA ASN A 353 -0.49 -4.71 -28.50
C ASN A 353 -1.54 -5.83 -28.56
N HIS A 354 -2.67 -5.61 -29.25
CA HIS A 354 -3.78 -6.57 -29.39
C HIS A 354 -4.31 -7.09 -28.03
N LEU A 355 -4.22 -6.27 -26.99
CA LEU A 355 -4.67 -6.61 -25.63
C LEU A 355 -6.14 -6.23 -25.38
N ILE A 356 -6.78 -5.55 -26.35
CA ILE A 356 -8.21 -5.32 -26.40
C ILE A 356 -8.77 -6.25 -27.47
N PRO A 357 -9.84 -7.04 -27.21
CA PRO A 357 -10.52 -7.79 -28.24
C PRO A 357 -10.97 -6.82 -29.34
N SER A 358 -10.32 -6.86 -30.49
CA SER A 358 -10.84 -6.16 -31.66
C SER A 358 -12.09 -6.90 -32.10
N LEU A 359 -13.22 -6.21 -32.16
CA LEU A 359 -14.32 -6.65 -32.97
C LEU A 359 -13.83 -6.48 -34.42
N ASP A 360 -13.29 -7.55 -34.98
CA ASP A 360 -12.96 -7.61 -36.40
C ASP A 360 -14.25 -7.51 -37.19
N PHE A 361 -14.60 -6.31 -37.62
CA PHE A 361 -15.67 -6.06 -38.59
C PHE A 361 -15.28 -6.53 -40.00
N ASP A 362 -14.06 -7.04 -40.20
CA ASP A 362 -13.57 -7.63 -41.46
C ASP A 362 -13.85 -9.12 -41.63
N ALA A 363 -14.62 -9.75 -40.76
CA ALA A 363 -15.17 -11.06 -41.03
C ALA A 363 -16.18 -10.91 -42.19
N ASN A 364 -15.73 -11.23 -43.39
CA ASN A 364 -16.53 -11.32 -44.60
C ASN A 364 -17.86 -12.06 -44.36
N VAL A 365 -18.90 -11.32 -43.97
CA VAL A 365 -20.24 -11.79 -44.07
C VAL A 365 -20.58 -11.73 -45.55
N ASN A 366 -20.35 -12.83 -46.26
CA ASN A 366 -20.87 -13.05 -47.61
C ASN A 366 -22.39 -12.93 -47.57
N PHE A 367 -22.93 -11.72 -47.64
CA PHE A 367 -24.30 -11.47 -48.03
C PHE A 367 -24.39 -11.79 -49.51
N ARG A 368 -24.84 -12.99 -49.85
CA ARG A 368 -25.39 -13.32 -51.17
C ARG A 368 -26.51 -12.34 -51.45
N ASN A 369 -26.25 -11.34 -52.28
CA ASN A 369 -27.28 -10.53 -52.89
C ASN A 369 -28.16 -11.44 -53.80
N PRO A 370 -29.48 -11.48 -53.61
CA PRO A 370 -30.36 -11.95 -54.68
C PRO A 370 -30.43 -10.83 -55.74
N SER A 371 -30.17 -11.27 -56.96
CA SER A 371 -30.13 -10.51 -58.22
C SER A 371 -31.37 -9.64 -58.46
N GLY A 372 -31.16 -8.45 -58.97
CA GLY A 372 -32.06 -7.84 -59.96
C GLY A 372 -32.63 -6.47 -59.59
N ALA A 373 -32.00 -5.42 -60.09
CA ALA A 373 -32.64 -4.38 -60.89
C ALA A 373 -31.69 -3.20 -61.13
N THR A 374 -31.41 -2.97 -62.38
CA THR A 374 -30.74 -1.81 -62.95
C THR A 374 -31.53 -0.51 -62.74
N SER A 375 -30.87 0.58 -62.32
CA SER A 375 -31.16 1.91 -62.87
C SER A 375 -30.07 2.96 -62.46
N SER A 376 -29.44 3.42 -63.50
CA SER A 376 -29.01 4.78 -63.87
C SER A 376 -28.30 5.72 -62.85
N ILE A 377 -27.12 6.04 -63.29
CA ILE A 377 -26.20 7.12 -62.99
C ILE A 377 -26.87 8.49 -63.01
N SER A 378 -26.62 9.31 -62.01
CA SER A 378 -26.54 10.76 -62.20
C SER A 378 -25.42 11.35 -61.33
N SER A 379 -24.45 11.89 -62.07
CA SER A 379 -23.33 12.70 -61.59
C SER A 379 -23.79 14.01 -60.97
N PHE A 380 -23.29 14.36 -59.80
CA PHE A 380 -23.28 15.75 -59.32
C PHE A 380 -21.87 16.09 -58.82
N SER A 381 -21.23 16.95 -59.57
CA SER A 381 -20.02 17.70 -59.23
C SER A 381 -20.40 18.83 -58.24
N GLY A 382 -19.70 18.92 -57.13
CA GLY A 382 -19.81 20.02 -56.17
C GLY A 382 -18.56 20.17 -55.35
N THR A 383 -17.72 21.07 -55.74
CA THR A 383 -16.58 21.63 -55.01
C THR A 383 -17.00 22.15 -53.64
N ASN A 384 -16.35 21.70 -52.57
CA ASN A 384 -16.28 22.48 -51.32
C ASN A 384 -14.99 22.22 -50.55
N SER A 385 -14.34 23.30 -50.19
CA SER A 385 -13.12 23.50 -49.42
C SER A 385 -13.17 22.90 -48.01
N PRO A 386 -12.02 22.60 -47.39
CA PRO A 386 -11.98 22.05 -46.04
C PRO A 386 -12.27 23.13 -44.99
N ARG A 387 -13.28 22.91 -44.15
CA ARG A 387 -13.51 23.68 -42.92
C ARG A 387 -12.70 23.06 -41.77
N PRO A 388 -12.18 23.88 -40.86
CA PRO A 388 -11.32 23.39 -39.76
C PRO A 388 -12.13 22.59 -38.70
N VAL A 389 -11.53 21.50 -38.25
CA VAL A 389 -12.05 20.56 -37.27
C VAL A 389 -11.93 21.14 -35.84
N GLN A 390 -12.64 22.23 -35.56
CA GLN A 390 -12.64 22.81 -34.20
C GLN A 390 -13.93 22.54 -33.38
N ASP A 391 -15.01 22.10 -34.03
CA ASP A 391 -16.29 21.92 -33.31
C ASP A 391 -16.63 20.46 -32.91
N ALA A 392 -15.86 19.47 -33.38
CA ALA A 392 -16.07 18.08 -33.01
C ALA A 392 -15.67 17.77 -31.55
N TRP A 393 -14.75 18.54 -31.00
CA TRP A 393 -14.25 18.37 -29.63
C TRP A 393 -15.24 18.89 -28.57
N LYS A 394 -16.01 19.93 -28.87
CA LYS A 394 -17.00 20.46 -27.91
C LYS A 394 -18.16 19.50 -27.65
N LYS A 395 -18.58 18.73 -28.65
CA LYS A 395 -19.66 17.73 -28.47
C LYS A 395 -19.25 16.50 -27.67
N LEU A 396 -17.93 16.21 -27.55
CA LEU A 396 -17.44 15.12 -26.71
C LEU A 396 -17.42 15.49 -25.22
N TYR A 397 -17.44 16.80 -24.91
CA TYR A 397 -17.35 17.33 -23.55
C TYR A 397 -18.70 17.65 -22.90
N GLU A 398 -19.79 17.77 -23.68
CA GLU A 398 -21.13 18.08 -23.15
C GLU A 398 -21.78 16.95 -22.34
N GLY A 399 -21.29 15.71 -22.45
CA GLY A 399 -21.78 14.57 -21.67
C GLY A 399 -21.00 14.23 -20.40
N LEU A 400 -19.87 14.92 -20.14
CA LEU A 400 -18.97 14.58 -19.02
C LEU A 400 -19.24 15.39 -17.75
N ASN A 401 -19.96 16.51 -17.86
CA ASN A 401 -20.24 17.37 -16.71
C ASN A 401 -21.35 16.82 -15.80
N ASP A 402 -22.27 16.01 -16.33
CA ASP A 402 -23.40 15.50 -15.54
C ASP A 402 -23.02 14.36 -14.58
N ASN A 403 -21.86 13.72 -14.78
CA ASN A 403 -21.43 12.61 -13.91
C ASN A 403 -20.47 13.04 -12.76
N ILE A 404 -19.99 14.28 -12.75
CA ILE A 404 -19.03 14.75 -11.73
C ILE A 404 -19.77 15.38 -10.54
N GLU A 405 -20.94 15.99 -10.77
CA GLU A 405 -21.75 16.56 -9.68
C GLU A 405 -22.49 15.52 -8.82
N ALA A 406 -22.68 14.29 -9.35
CA ALA A 406 -23.27 13.18 -8.60
C ALA A 406 -22.33 12.54 -7.58
N PHE A 407 -21.01 12.76 -7.71
CA PHE A 407 -20.01 12.17 -6.80
C PHE A 407 -19.76 13.01 -5.53
N GLU A 408 -20.20 14.27 -5.52
CA GLU A 408 -20.08 15.17 -4.36
C GLU A 408 -21.32 15.17 -3.44
N ARG A 409 -22.43 14.53 -3.87
CA ARG A 409 -23.63 14.37 -3.04
C ARG A 409 -23.92 12.89 -2.89
N GLY A 410 -23.56 12.33 -1.74
CA GLY A 410 -23.69 10.91 -1.42
C GLY A 410 -25.13 10.41 -1.33
N ASP A 411 -25.84 10.34 -2.45
CA ASP A 411 -27.13 9.68 -2.57
C ASP A 411 -27.02 8.55 -3.60
N VAL A 412 -26.92 7.33 -3.09
CA VAL A 412 -26.93 6.10 -3.89
C VAL A 412 -28.37 5.69 -4.14
N ALA A 413 -28.86 5.87 -5.36
CA ALA A 413 -30.08 5.26 -5.83
C ALA A 413 -29.78 3.88 -6.44
N GLU A 414 -30.43 2.83 -5.93
CA GLU A 414 -30.34 1.47 -6.43
C GLU A 414 -30.99 1.34 -7.83
N PRO A 415 -30.40 0.58 -8.75
CA PRO A 415 -31.09 0.22 -9.98
C PRO A 415 -31.89 -1.06 -9.80
N SER A 416 -33.16 -0.99 -10.11
CA SER A 416 -34.14 -2.07 -10.21
C SER A 416 -33.76 -3.08 -11.28
N THR A 417 -33.68 -4.34 -10.89
CA THR A 417 -33.54 -5.52 -11.74
C THR A 417 -34.89 -6.03 -12.22
N ASN A 418 -34.98 -6.41 -13.49
CA ASN A 418 -35.76 -7.58 -13.88
C ASN A 418 -35.36 -8.10 -15.26
N LEU A 419 -35.42 -9.42 -15.39
CA LEU A 419 -35.42 -10.28 -16.58
C LEU A 419 -34.08 -10.93 -16.96
N PHE A 420 -33.91 -12.18 -16.56
CA PHE A 420 -33.89 -13.32 -17.48
C PHE A 420 -33.88 -14.64 -16.69
N SER A 421 -34.88 -15.46 -16.96
CA SER A 421 -34.96 -16.85 -16.53
C SER A 421 -34.42 -17.73 -17.67
N GLU A 422 -33.50 -18.64 -17.37
CA GLU A 422 -33.36 -19.87 -18.16
C GLU A 422 -32.69 -21.02 -17.39
N ALA A 423 -33.42 -22.09 -17.39
CA ALA A 423 -33.13 -23.51 -17.34
C ALA A 423 -31.76 -24.02 -16.81
N SER A 424 -31.82 -24.62 -15.65
CA SER A 424 -30.76 -25.47 -15.07
C SER A 424 -30.97 -26.94 -15.44
N THR A 425 -29.96 -27.50 -16.10
CA THR A 425 -29.83 -28.96 -16.33
C THR A 425 -29.12 -29.57 -15.13
N THR A 426 -29.81 -30.46 -14.44
CA THR A 426 -29.32 -31.14 -13.24
C THR A 426 -28.49 -32.38 -13.64
N ILE A 427 -27.21 -32.41 -13.23
CA ILE A 427 -26.40 -33.65 -13.24
C ILE A 427 -26.38 -34.19 -11.81
N GLN A 428 -26.99 -35.35 -11.60
CA GLN A 428 -26.96 -36.09 -10.34
C GLN A 428 -25.66 -36.89 -10.24
N SER A 429 -24.80 -36.59 -9.26
CA SER A 429 -23.74 -37.46 -8.81
C SER A 429 -24.14 -38.18 -7.50
N LYS A 430 -24.00 -39.51 -7.54
CA LYS A 430 -24.30 -40.39 -6.43
C LYS A 430 -23.32 -40.17 -5.28
N ALA A 431 -23.81 -39.70 -4.14
CA ALA A 431 -23.06 -39.67 -2.89
C ALA A 431 -23.16 -41.01 -2.17
N ASN A 432 -22.02 -41.51 -1.69
CA ASN A 432 -21.90 -42.70 -0.87
C ASN A 432 -22.52 -42.46 0.51
N THR A 433 -23.36 -43.38 0.89
CA THR A 433 -23.96 -43.51 2.22
C THR A 433 -22.90 -43.87 3.27
N TRP A 434 -22.67 -42.95 4.19
CA TRP A 434 -22.08 -43.29 5.48
C TRP A 434 -23.20 -43.40 6.53
N THR A 435 -23.30 -44.57 7.15
CA THR A 435 -24.20 -44.83 8.26
C THR A 435 -23.69 -44.07 9.49
N SER A 436 -24.45 -43.10 9.95
CA SER A 436 -24.23 -42.38 11.19
C SER A 436 -25.09 -42.97 12.30
N GLU A 437 -24.43 -43.34 13.39
CA GLU A 437 -25.07 -43.64 14.67
C GLU A 437 -25.79 -42.40 15.21
N SER A 438 -26.97 -42.65 15.77
CA SER A 438 -27.92 -41.67 16.26
C SER A 438 -27.36 -40.78 17.38
N SER A 439 -27.21 -39.50 17.08
CA SER A 439 -27.16 -38.43 18.08
C SER A 439 -28.44 -37.59 18.00
N SER A 440 -28.98 -37.28 19.19
CA SER A 440 -30.22 -36.55 19.42
C SER A 440 -30.31 -35.23 18.60
N HIS A 441 -31.15 -35.22 17.58
CA HIS A 441 -31.45 -33.99 16.85
C HIS A 441 -32.26 -33.04 17.71
N SER A 442 -31.70 -31.89 18.04
CA SER A 442 -32.43 -30.74 18.52
C SER A 442 -33.35 -30.25 17.37
N ASN A 443 -34.67 -30.41 17.59
CA ASN A 443 -35.71 -30.05 16.60
C ASN A 443 -35.85 -28.50 16.48
N PHE A 444 -34.91 -27.80 15.85
CA PHE A 444 -35.09 -26.42 15.46
C PHE A 444 -35.23 -26.34 13.91
N GLN A 445 -36.15 -25.52 13.44
CA GLN A 445 -36.27 -25.22 12.03
C GLN A 445 -35.44 -23.98 11.70
N ALA A 446 -34.50 -24.13 10.75
CA ALA A 446 -33.71 -23.03 10.21
C ALA A 446 -34.19 -22.72 8.77
N ILE A 447 -34.41 -21.46 8.49
CA ILE A 447 -34.82 -20.96 7.16
C ILE A 447 -33.79 -19.93 6.71
N GLN A 448 -33.33 -20.03 5.47
CA GLN A 448 -32.41 -19.04 4.88
C GLN A 448 -33.18 -17.87 4.27
N LEU A 449 -32.80 -16.63 4.63
CA LEU A 449 -33.36 -15.40 4.14
C LEU A 449 -32.32 -14.67 3.29
N LEU A 450 -32.68 -14.26 2.06
CA LEU A 450 -31.85 -13.48 1.13
C LEU A 450 -30.48 -14.14 0.83
N ASN A 451 -30.32 -15.42 1.01
CA ASN A 451 -29.03 -16.14 0.93
C ASN A 451 -27.91 -15.56 1.81
N LYS A 452 -28.26 -14.77 2.83
CA LYS A 452 -27.33 -14.06 3.73
C LYS A 452 -27.59 -14.34 5.21
N PHE A 453 -28.83 -14.56 5.57
CA PHE A 453 -29.23 -14.71 6.96
C PHE A 453 -29.92 -16.04 7.19
N LEU A 454 -29.73 -16.61 8.37
CA LEU A 454 -30.48 -17.76 8.86
C LEU A 454 -31.45 -17.29 9.94
N VAL A 455 -32.69 -17.70 9.83
CA VAL A 455 -33.73 -17.50 10.85
C VAL A 455 -33.97 -18.83 11.51
N VAL A 456 -33.73 -18.91 12.81
CA VAL A 456 -33.96 -20.10 13.64
C VAL A 456 -35.12 -19.81 14.59
N THR A 457 -36.12 -20.70 14.60
CA THR A 457 -37.28 -20.57 15.48
C THR A 457 -36.91 -21.01 16.90
N LEU A 458 -37.27 -20.19 17.89
CA LEU A 458 -37.09 -20.47 19.32
C LEU A 458 -38.46 -20.47 20.02
N SER A 459 -38.56 -21.12 21.18
CA SER A 459 -39.80 -21.23 21.96
C SER A 459 -40.39 -19.88 22.46
N GLY A 460 -39.65 -18.77 22.30
CA GLY A 460 -40.08 -17.41 22.70
C GLY A 460 -39.72 -16.33 21.72
N GLY A 461 -39.57 -16.66 20.41
CA GLY A 461 -39.21 -15.71 19.38
C GLY A 461 -38.39 -16.33 18.25
N MET A 462 -37.51 -15.55 17.65
CA MET A 462 -36.61 -16.02 16.60
C MET A 462 -35.19 -15.53 16.79
N LEU A 463 -34.22 -16.29 16.28
CA LEU A 463 -32.83 -15.92 16.22
C LEU A 463 -32.44 -15.66 14.77
N LEU A 464 -31.96 -14.46 14.49
CA LEU A 464 -31.41 -14.06 13.19
C LEU A 464 -29.90 -14.18 13.24
N ILE A 465 -29.30 -14.96 12.33
CA ILE A 465 -27.87 -15.22 12.26
C ILE A 465 -27.34 -14.75 10.91
N ASP A 466 -26.24 -13.97 10.90
CA ASP A 466 -25.50 -13.61 9.69
C ASP A 466 -24.63 -14.79 9.26
N GLN A 467 -24.94 -15.36 8.09
CA GLN A 467 -24.29 -16.55 7.54
C GLN A 467 -22.78 -16.38 7.38
N LYS A 468 -22.33 -15.27 6.82
CA LYS A 468 -20.90 -14.99 6.60
C LYS A 468 -20.16 -14.88 7.93
N LYS A 469 -20.70 -14.13 8.90
CA LYS A 469 -20.08 -13.94 10.21
C LYS A 469 -20.04 -15.23 11.04
N ALA A 470 -21.05 -16.09 10.88
CA ALA A 470 -21.06 -17.41 11.49
C ALA A 470 -19.90 -18.28 10.95
N TYR A 471 -19.74 -18.33 9.62
CA TYR A 471 -18.59 -19.04 9.02
C TYR A 471 -17.25 -18.42 9.42
N GLN A 472 -17.14 -17.10 9.51
CA GLN A 472 -15.92 -16.44 9.99
C GLN A 472 -15.52 -16.94 11.38
N ARG A 473 -16.49 -17.08 12.29
CA ARG A 473 -16.22 -17.56 13.65
C ARG A 473 -15.79 -19.02 13.67
N ILE A 474 -16.53 -19.87 13.00
CA ILE A 474 -16.26 -21.31 12.95
C ILE A 474 -14.87 -21.58 12.36
N LEU A 475 -14.59 -20.96 11.20
CA LEU A 475 -13.29 -21.13 10.54
C LEU A 475 -12.14 -20.56 11.36
N PHE A 476 -12.34 -19.43 12.04
CA PHE A 476 -11.33 -18.87 12.92
C PHE A 476 -10.98 -19.81 14.07
N ASP A 477 -11.96 -20.41 14.72
CA ASP A 477 -11.72 -21.35 15.82
C ASP A 477 -10.99 -22.60 15.31
N GLN A 478 -11.36 -23.13 14.12
CA GLN A 478 -10.67 -24.26 13.49
C GLN A 478 -9.21 -23.93 13.16
N PHE A 479 -8.94 -22.77 12.53
CA PHE A 479 -7.58 -22.36 12.19
C PHE A 479 -6.73 -22.07 13.43
N SER A 480 -7.32 -21.45 14.46
CA SER A 480 -6.63 -21.20 15.73
C SER A 480 -6.27 -22.50 16.43
N GLU A 481 -7.15 -23.49 16.40
CA GLU A 481 -6.89 -24.83 16.96
C GLU A 481 -5.78 -25.56 16.18
N ASN A 482 -5.78 -25.46 14.85
CA ASN A 482 -4.74 -26.05 14.00
C ASN A 482 -3.36 -25.44 14.28
N LEU A 483 -3.28 -24.12 14.47
CA LEU A 483 -2.03 -23.41 14.82
C LEU A 483 -1.49 -23.87 16.19
N VAL A 484 -2.37 -23.99 17.19
CA VAL A 484 -1.97 -24.44 18.54
C VAL A 484 -1.48 -25.90 18.52
N LYS A 485 -2.19 -26.76 17.78
CA LYS A 485 -1.86 -28.20 17.69
C LYS A 485 -0.78 -28.50 16.66
N LYS A 486 -0.40 -27.54 15.81
CA LYS A 486 0.51 -27.72 14.66
C LYS A 486 0.11 -28.89 13.76
N ASN A 487 -1.17 -28.99 13.49
CA ASN A 487 -1.78 -30.18 12.91
C ASN A 487 -2.75 -29.83 11.79
N GLY A 488 -2.40 -28.82 10.98
CA GLY A 488 -3.19 -28.40 9.83
C GLY A 488 -3.34 -29.52 8.81
N VAL A 489 -4.58 -29.91 8.54
CA VAL A 489 -4.87 -30.91 7.51
C VAL A 489 -4.78 -30.26 6.14
N SER A 490 -3.84 -30.73 5.32
CA SER A 490 -3.63 -30.27 3.96
C SER A 490 -4.37 -31.14 2.97
N GLN A 491 -5.17 -30.53 2.09
CA GLN A 491 -5.73 -31.15 0.91
C GLN A 491 -4.76 -30.92 -0.24
N GLN A 492 -4.18 -31.99 -0.78
CA GLN A 492 -3.27 -31.89 -1.92
C GLN A 492 -4.02 -31.47 -3.19
N LEU A 493 -3.42 -30.53 -3.93
CA LEU A 493 -3.91 -30.10 -5.23
C LEU A 493 -3.54 -31.11 -6.31
N LEU A 494 -4.48 -31.41 -7.17
CA LEU A 494 -4.22 -32.27 -8.34
C LEU A 494 -3.21 -31.62 -9.29
N PHE A 495 -3.26 -30.29 -9.42
CA PHE A 495 -2.32 -29.48 -10.18
C PHE A 495 -1.71 -28.42 -9.28
N PRO A 496 -0.38 -28.48 -9.00
CA PRO A 496 0.30 -27.44 -8.23
C PRO A 496 0.15 -26.07 -8.88
N GLN A 497 -0.11 -25.04 -8.06
CA GLN A 497 -0.28 -23.66 -8.52
C GLN A 497 0.99 -22.87 -8.23
N ILE A 498 1.38 -21.99 -9.16
CA ILE A 498 2.55 -21.12 -8.97
C ILE A 498 2.10 -19.85 -8.23
N LEU A 499 2.66 -19.61 -7.05
CA LEU A 499 2.49 -18.38 -6.32
C LEU A 499 3.52 -17.36 -6.82
N ARG A 500 3.06 -16.38 -7.59
CA ARG A 500 3.90 -15.33 -8.17
C ARG A 500 3.97 -14.13 -7.22
N ILE A 501 5.05 -14.04 -6.46
CA ILE A 501 5.31 -12.94 -5.53
C ILE A 501 6.59 -12.22 -5.92
N ASN A 502 6.67 -10.93 -5.60
CA ASN A 502 7.91 -10.17 -5.80
C ASN A 502 8.91 -10.49 -4.68
N PRO A 503 10.22 -10.22 -4.86
CA PRO A 503 11.23 -10.49 -3.85
C PRO A 503 10.98 -9.81 -2.50
N ALA A 504 10.33 -8.63 -2.48
CA ALA A 504 9.95 -7.96 -1.24
C ALA A 504 8.87 -8.72 -0.47
N ASP A 505 7.91 -9.33 -1.18
CA ASP A 505 6.85 -10.14 -0.58
C ASP A 505 7.35 -11.54 -0.20
N SER A 506 8.40 -12.05 -0.88
CA SER A 506 9.06 -13.31 -0.51
C SER A 506 9.63 -13.25 0.91
N VAL A 507 10.25 -12.14 1.29
CA VAL A 507 10.75 -11.93 2.66
C VAL A 507 9.64 -12.01 3.70
N LEU A 508 8.46 -11.44 3.38
CA LEU A 508 7.30 -11.51 4.27
C LEU A 508 6.70 -12.92 4.32
N LEU A 509 6.65 -13.61 3.17
CA LEU A 509 6.16 -15.00 3.13
C LEU A 509 7.04 -15.92 3.94
N GLU A 510 8.38 -15.78 3.88
CA GLU A 510 9.32 -16.58 4.67
C GLU A 510 9.11 -16.43 6.18
N GLU A 511 8.74 -15.24 6.66
CA GLU A 511 8.41 -15.01 8.08
C GLU A 511 7.18 -15.80 8.52
N ILE A 512 6.12 -15.80 7.68
CA ILE A 512 4.84 -16.44 8.00
C ILE A 512 4.75 -17.88 7.50
N LEU A 513 5.82 -18.41 6.88
CA LEU A 513 5.81 -19.72 6.23
C LEU A 513 5.47 -20.85 7.19
N VAL A 514 5.98 -20.79 8.44
CA VAL A 514 5.71 -21.78 9.48
C VAL A 514 4.22 -21.76 9.84
N ASP A 515 3.66 -20.58 10.08
CA ASP A 515 2.24 -20.44 10.44
C ASP A 515 1.33 -20.89 9.29
N ILE A 516 1.68 -20.56 8.05
CA ILE A 516 0.93 -20.98 6.85
C ILE A 516 0.97 -22.50 6.69
N THR A 517 2.13 -23.12 6.95
CA THR A 517 2.28 -24.60 6.91
C THR A 517 1.48 -25.25 8.03
N ASP A 518 1.53 -24.70 9.26
CA ASP A 518 0.76 -25.18 10.40
C ASP A 518 -0.77 -25.04 10.20
N LEU A 519 -1.20 -24.12 9.31
CA LEU A 519 -2.60 -23.98 8.88
C LEU A 519 -3.03 -25.01 7.83
N GLY A 520 -2.08 -25.72 7.22
CA GLY A 520 -2.35 -26.76 6.23
C GLY A 520 -2.08 -26.38 4.78
N PHE A 521 -1.36 -25.28 4.50
CA PHE A 521 -0.84 -25.04 3.16
C PHE A 521 0.43 -25.85 2.91
N GLY A 522 0.50 -26.53 1.79
CA GLY A 522 1.72 -27.17 1.30
C GLY A 522 2.44 -26.25 0.34
N LEU A 523 3.55 -25.63 0.75
CA LEU A 523 4.36 -24.74 -0.07
C LEU A 523 5.74 -25.34 -0.30
N THR A 524 6.23 -25.28 -1.55
CA THR A 524 7.61 -25.66 -1.90
C THR A 524 8.27 -24.54 -2.70
N LYS A 525 9.55 -24.25 -2.41
CA LYS A 525 10.35 -23.27 -3.13
C LYS A 525 11.15 -23.97 -4.22
N ASP A 526 11.11 -23.45 -5.44
CA ASP A 526 11.86 -23.94 -6.59
C ASP A 526 13.28 -23.33 -6.62
N SER A 527 14.20 -23.90 -7.41
CA SER A 527 15.55 -23.39 -7.66
C SER A 527 15.57 -21.98 -8.29
N GLU A 528 14.48 -21.55 -8.90
CA GLU A 528 14.29 -20.20 -9.46
C GLU A 528 13.63 -19.23 -8.49
N GLU A 529 13.55 -19.56 -7.19
CA GLU A 529 12.92 -18.78 -6.12
C GLU A 529 11.39 -18.59 -6.25
N ASN A 530 10.71 -19.36 -7.11
CA ASN A 530 9.26 -19.38 -7.17
C ASN A 530 8.68 -20.30 -6.09
N TYR A 531 7.52 -19.94 -5.55
CA TYR A 531 6.78 -20.79 -4.62
C TYR A 531 5.69 -21.56 -5.35
N TRP A 532 5.59 -22.85 -5.03
CA TRP A 532 4.55 -23.72 -5.55
C TRP A 532 3.60 -24.12 -4.43
N ILE A 533 2.30 -23.92 -4.65
CA ILE A 533 1.24 -24.39 -3.76
C ILE A 533 0.90 -25.80 -4.18
N GLN A 534 1.26 -26.78 -3.36
CA GLN A 534 0.97 -28.20 -3.57
C GLN A 534 -0.26 -28.66 -2.80
N GLY A 535 -0.65 -27.92 -1.75
CA GLY A 535 -1.80 -28.23 -0.92
C GLY A 535 -2.42 -26.99 -0.29
N VAL A 536 -3.71 -27.07 0.00
CA VAL A 536 -4.49 -26.02 0.67
C VAL A 536 -5.13 -26.58 1.95
N PRO A 537 -5.46 -25.75 2.95
CA PRO A 537 -6.16 -26.20 4.15
C PRO A 537 -7.46 -26.90 3.81
N ALA A 538 -7.77 -27.99 4.52
CA ALA A 538 -9.01 -28.73 4.33
C ALA A 538 -10.24 -27.82 4.49
N GLY A 539 -11.22 -27.96 3.61
CA GLY A 539 -12.41 -27.11 3.59
C GLY A 539 -12.27 -25.81 2.79
N ILE A 540 -11.11 -25.55 2.21
CA ILE A 540 -10.90 -24.46 1.25
C ILE A 540 -10.95 -25.06 -0.17
N GLY A 541 -11.60 -24.36 -1.12
CA GLY A 541 -11.68 -24.83 -2.51
C GLY A 541 -10.31 -24.81 -3.19
N GLU A 542 -10.05 -25.75 -4.07
CA GLU A 542 -8.78 -25.89 -4.80
C GLU A 542 -8.42 -24.65 -5.62
N GLU A 543 -9.44 -23.96 -6.17
CA GLU A 543 -9.25 -22.77 -7.01
C GLU A 543 -8.87 -21.50 -6.21
N ASP A 544 -9.02 -21.52 -4.88
CA ASP A 544 -8.84 -20.34 -4.03
C ASP A 544 -7.45 -20.21 -3.39
N GLY A 545 -6.60 -21.23 -3.48
CA GLY A 545 -5.32 -21.30 -2.75
C GLY A 545 -4.40 -20.11 -3.02
N GLN A 546 -4.16 -19.78 -4.28
CA GLN A 546 -3.33 -18.64 -4.67
C GLN A 546 -3.95 -17.31 -4.22
N ASN A 547 -5.25 -17.11 -4.48
CA ASN A 547 -5.98 -15.89 -4.11
C ASN A 547 -6.00 -15.66 -2.59
N LEU A 548 -6.07 -16.72 -1.81
CA LEU A 548 -6.05 -16.66 -0.35
C LEU A 548 -4.68 -16.26 0.16
N LEU A 549 -3.60 -16.87 -0.34
CA LEU A 549 -2.23 -16.54 0.06
C LEU A 549 -1.85 -15.11 -0.33
N GLU A 550 -2.16 -14.69 -1.56
CA GLU A 550 -1.97 -13.29 -1.98
C GLU A 550 -2.76 -12.33 -1.09
N GLY A 551 -4.00 -12.68 -0.74
CA GLY A 551 -4.83 -11.88 0.15
C GLY A 551 -4.32 -11.85 1.61
N ILE A 552 -3.74 -12.94 2.12
CA ILE A 552 -3.08 -12.99 3.43
C ILE A 552 -1.86 -12.05 3.41
N LEU A 553 -1.00 -12.16 2.40
CA LEU A 553 0.17 -11.31 2.25
C LEU A 553 -0.22 -9.81 2.21
N GLU A 554 -1.27 -9.45 1.44
CA GLU A 554 -1.75 -8.07 1.38
C GLU A 554 -2.27 -7.57 2.73
N GLN A 555 -3.01 -8.39 3.45
CA GLN A 555 -3.59 -8.00 4.73
C GLN A 555 -2.53 -7.93 5.83
N VAL A 556 -1.57 -8.87 5.86
CA VAL A 556 -0.39 -8.79 6.73
C VAL A 556 0.41 -7.50 6.46
N LYS A 557 0.51 -7.07 5.19
CA LYS A 557 1.11 -5.78 4.82
C LYS A 557 0.37 -4.59 5.44
N ASN A 558 -0.95 -4.61 5.40
CA ASN A 558 -1.80 -3.49 5.85
C ASN A 558 -1.98 -3.47 7.38
N GLU A 559 -2.13 -4.64 8.00
CA GLU A 559 -2.35 -4.79 9.45
C GLU A 559 -1.05 -4.86 10.27
N ALA A 560 0.10 -4.74 9.62
CA ALA A 560 1.41 -4.67 10.28
C ALA A 560 1.53 -3.61 11.39
N SER A 561 0.47 -2.80 11.60
CA SER A 561 0.35 -1.86 12.73
C SER A 561 0.04 -2.54 14.07
N ASP A 562 -0.62 -3.70 14.10
CA ASP A 562 -1.13 -4.33 15.33
C ASP A 562 -0.48 -5.68 15.69
N LEU A 563 0.54 -6.12 14.93
CA LEU A 563 1.21 -7.42 15.07
C LEU A 563 2.08 -7.59 16.35
N GLY A 564 1.74 -6.92 17.41
CA GLY A 564 2.56 -6.88 18.63
C GLY A 564 2.20 -7.94 19.64
N GLN A 565 1.77 -9.10 19.52
CA GLN A 565 1.80 -10.25 20.48
C GLN A 565 1.11 -11.55 20.01
N ASN A 566 0.20 -11.53 19.00
CA ASN A 566 -0.48 -12.75 18.55
C ASN A 566 -0.45 -12.86 17.02
N HIS A 567 0.76 -12.99 16.45
CA HIS A 567 0.96 -13.08 14.99
C HIS A 567 0.13 -14.20 14.36
N SER A 568 0.23 -15.40 14.92
CA SER A 568 -0.48 -16.59 14.44
C SER A 568 -2.00 -16.44 14.51
N GLU A 569 -2.53 -15.82 15.59
CA GLU A 569 -3.97 -15.57 15.73
C GLU A 569 -4.48 -14.57 14.68
N ASN A 570 -3.69 -13.56 14.35
CA ASN A 570 -4.03 -12.61 13.30
C ASN A 570 -4.06 -13.28 11.93
N ILE A 571 -3.11 -14.17 11.61
CA ILE A 571 -3.12 -14.95 10.36
C ILE A 571 -4.38 -15.83 10.30
N ALA A 572 -4.75 -16.51 11.37
CA ALA A 572 -5.99 -17.31 11.44
C ALA A 572 -7.23 -16.44 11.19
N ARG A 573 -7.28 -15.23 11.77
CA ARG A 573 -8.37 -14.26 11.57
C ARG A 573 -8.47 -13.80 10.12
N ILE A 574 -7.35 -13.47 9.51
CA ILE A 574 -7.26 -13.06 8.11
C ILE A 574 -7.75 -14.16 7.19
N LEU A 575 -7.26 -15.40 7.42
CA LEU A 575 -7.63 -16.56 6.62
C LEU A 575 -9.12 -16.86 6.76
N ALA A 576 -9.66 -16.83 7.97
CA ALA A 576 -11.08 -17.05 8.24
C ALA A 576 -11.97 -16.01 7.56
N ASN A 577 -11.57 -14.72 7.62
CA ASN A 577 -12.29 -13.63 6.95
C ASN A 577 -12.34 -13.82 5.43
N ARG A 578 -11.20 -14.18 4.82
CA ARG A 578 -11.10 -14.41 3.36
C ARG A 578 -11.86 -15.66 2.93
N ALA A 579 -11.69 -16.77 3.65
CA ALA A 579 -12.38 -18.02 3.34
C ALA A 579 -13.90 -17.90 3.50
N ALA A 580 -14.39 -17.08 4.43
CA ALA A 580 -15.83 -16.88 4.64
C ALA A 580 -16.53 -16.07 3.53
N ILE A 581 -15.79 -15.33 2.68
CA ILE A 581 -16.39 -14.54 1.60
C ILE A 581 -17.19 -15.41 0.65
N ARG A 582 -16.73 -16.63 0.34
CA ARG A 582 -17.43 -17.58 -0.55
C ARG A 582 -18.80 -18.01 -0.02
N TYR A 583 -19.02 -17.91 1.29
CA TYR A 583 -20.30 -18.27 1.92
C TYR A 583 -21.28 -17.10 2.01
N GLN A 584 -20.89 -15.89 1.63
CA GLN A 584 -21.69 -14.67 1.82
C GLN A 584 -23.05 -14.70 1.13
N SER A 585 -23.16 -15.41 -0.01
CA SER A 585 -24.40 -15.49 -0.79
C SER A 585 -24.70 -16.93 -1.26
N LYS A 586 -24.07 -17.91 -0.61
CA LYS A 586 -24.27 -19.33 -0.93
C LYS A 586 -25.65 -19.76 -0.44
N LYS A 587 -26.43 -20.38 -1.33
CA LYS A 587 -27.66 -21.06 -0.94
C LYS A 587 -27.32 -22.34 -0.20
N LEU A 588 -27.83 -22.52 1.00
CA LEU A 588 -27.60 -23.66 1.86
C LEU A 588 -28.76 -24.65 1.80
N LEU A 589 -28.44 -25.93 1.89
CA LEU A 589 -29.42 -27.00 2.09
C LEU A 589 -29.88 -27.00 3.55
N THR A 590 -31.02 -27.62 3.85
CA THR A 590 -31.57 -27.69 5.21
C THR A 590 -30.59 -28.33 6.21
N GLU A 591 -29.90 -29.39 5.77
CA GLU A 591 -28.87 -30.07 6.57
C GLU A 591 -27.64 -29.17 6.81
N GLU A 592 -27.19 -28.40 5.79
CA GLU A 592 -26.09 -27.44 5.93
C GLU A 592 -26.44 -26.29 6.88
N MET A 593 -27.70 -25.82 6.87
CA MET A 593 -28.20 -24.80 7.79
C MET A 593 -28.17 -25.29 9.24
N SER A 594 -28.64 -26.49 9.48
CA SER A 594 -28.63 -27.10 10.83
C SER A 594 -27.20 -27.30 11.33
N ALA A 595 -26.32 -27.84 10.48
CA ALA A 595 -24.91 -28.05 10.80
C ALA A 595 -24.19 -26.71 11.10
N LEU A 596 -24.48 -25.66 10.35
CA LEU A 596 -23.89 -24.34 10.58
C LEU A 596 -24.31 -23.76 11.94
N VAL A 597 -25.59 -23.89 12.31
CA VAL A 597 -26.10 -23.43 13.59
C VAL A 597 -25.46 -24.23 14.75
N GLU A 598 -25.38 -25.56 14.64
CA GLU A 598 -24.76 -26.41 15.64
C GLU A 598 -23.27 -26.09 15.84
N GLN A 599 -22.51 -25.94 14.74
CA GLN A 599 -21.10 -25.58 14.79
C GLN A 599 -20.89 -24.16 15.36
N LEU A 600 -21.76 -23.19 15.04
CA LEU A 600 -21.68 -21.86 15.62
C LEU A 600 -21.87 -21.89 17.13
N PHE A 601 -22.85 -22.64 17.63
CA PHE A 601 -23.07 -22.73 19.07
C PHE A 601 -22.01 -23.58 19.81
N ALA A 602 -21.31 -24.46 19.09
CA ALA A 602 -20.14 -25.16 19.59
C ALA A 602 -18.86 -24.31 19.59
N SER A 603 -18.86 -23.17 18.91
CA SER A 603 -17.70 -22.28 18.80
C SER A 603 -17.40 -21.54 20.11
N SER A 604 -16.17 -21.05 20.26
CA SER A 604 -15.70 -20.37 21.47
C SER A 604 -16.49 -19.10 21.82
N ASN A 605 -17.07 -18.42 20.82
CA ASN A 605 -17.90 -17.23 21.01
C ASN A 605 -18.99 -17.11 19.93
N PRO A 606 -20.17 -17.73 20.12
CA PRO A 606 -21.23 -17.73 19.11
C PRO A 606 -21.89 -16.37 18.87
N SER A 607 -21.64 -15.39 19.74
CA SER A 607 -22.29 -14.08 19.66
C SER A 607 -21.53 -13.05 18.82
N TYR A 608 -20.18 -13.18 18.73
CA TYR A 608 -19.32 -12.20 18.06
C TYR A 608 -18.35 -12.85 17.10
N SER A 609 -18.19 -12.22 15.93
CA SER A 609 -17.18 -12.60 14.93
C SER A 609 -15.76 -12.34 15.48
N PRO A 610 -14.70 -12.88 14.86
CA PRO A 610 -13.31 -12.59 15.23
C PRO A 610 -12.96 -11.09 15.16
N ASN A 611 -13.74 -10.30 14.42
CA ASN A 611 -13.58 -8.85 14.27
C ASN A 611 -14.40 -8.04 15.30
N GLY A 612 -15.08 -8.70 16.25
CA GLY A 612 -15.90 -8.04 17.27
C GLY A 612 -17.31 -7.63 16.79
N GLU A 613 -17.74 -8.05 15.60
CA GLU A 613 -19.07 -7.76 15.08
C GLU A 613 -20.09 -8.80 15.58
N LYS A 614 -21.32 -8.38 15.86
CA LYS A 614 -22.41 -9.30 16.25
C LYS A 614 -22.74 -10.27 15.12
N ILE A 615 -22.77 -11.57 15.44
CA ILE A 615 -23.14 -12.65 14.53
C ILE A 615 -24.65 -12.84 14.50
N SER A 616 -25.28 -12.79 15.69
CA SER A 616 -26.69 -13.12 15.84
C SER A 616 -27.46 -12.08 16.65
N ARG A 617 -28.75 -11.97 16.39
CA ARG A 617 -29.70 -11.17 17.17
C ARG A 617 -30.94 -11.99 17.47
N GLN A 618 -31.28 -12.11 18.73
CA GLN A 618 -32.55 -12.69 19.16
C GLN A 618 -33.62 -11.60 19.12
N LEU A 619 -34.76 -11.92 18.56
CA LEU A 619 -35.96 -11.09 18.55
C LEU A 619 -37.04 -11.85 19.34
N ASN A 620 -37.54 -11.23 20.39
CA ASN A 620 -38.64 -11.78 21.18
C ASN A 620 -40.01 -11.46 20.55
N GLU A 621 -41.08 -12.09 21.01
CA GLU A 621 -42.43 -11.91 20.47
C GLU A 621 -42.91 -10.45 20.53
N ALA A 622 -42.51 -9.71 21.57
CA ALA A 622 -42.89 -8.30 21.72
C ALA A 622 -42.18 -7.42 20.67
N GLU A 623 -40.87 -7.66 20.43
CA GLU A 623 -40.09 -6.95 19.42
C GLU A 623 -40.60 -7.26 17.99
N ILE A 624 -40.99 -8.52 17.73
CA ILE A 624 -41.57 -8.92 16.45
C ILE A 624 -42.93 -8.25 16.25
N SER A 625 -43.77 -8.19 17.30
CA SER A 625 -45.04 -7.52 17.24
C SER A 625 -44.90 -6.02 17.00
N GLN A 626 -43.89 -5.36 17.56
CA GLN A 626 -43.61 -3.94 17.29
C GLN A 626 -43.12 -3.68 15.85
N LEU A 627 -42.53 -4.65 15.16
CA LEU A 627 -42.11 -4.51 13.76
C LEU A 627 -43.31 -4.62 12.78
N ILE A 628 -44.43 -5.18 13.22
CA ILE A 628 -45.61 -5.40 12.39
C ILE A 628 -46.64 -4.27 12.58
N GLY A 629 -46.56 -3.49 13.62
CA GLY A 629 -47.44 -2.34 13.97
C GLY A 629 -48.05 -2.49 15.31
#